data_e25fb2e97dce30d0de6c1d499fd3e192
#
_entry.id   e25fb2e97dce30d0de6c1d499fd3e192
#
_cell.length_a   1.000
_cell.length_b   1.000
_cell.length_c   1.000
_cell.angle_alpha   90.00
_cell.angle_beta   90.00
_cell.angle_gamma   90.00
#
_symmetry.space_group_name_H-M   'P 1'
#
loop_
_entity.id
_entity.type
_entity.pdbx_description
1 polymer ?
#
loop_
_entity_poly.entity_id
_entity_poly.type
_entity_poly.pdbx_seq_one_letter_code
_entity_poly.pdbx_strand_id
1 'polypeptide(L)'
;MRSWQRAEVPSLDALGHGTGERPSVHDVRRDGRAVIPGGPDDRPVASMYTCGITPYDATHLGHAFTYLAFDTLTRVWLDAGLEVRTAMNSTDVDDPLLERAARDGVDWRELADRQQQLFRGDMEALRILPPDSWVAVTERIQPIAEAVQRMLDTGDAYTLPASGALDADGVDVLFDSTKRRQFPMGTGSRTGTDEMLELTREFG
;
A
#
# COMPACT_ATOMS: atom_id res chain seq x y z
N MET A 1 12.70 4.63 -4.85
CA MET A 1 13.17 5.16 -3.54
C MET A 1 14.16 4.20 -2.87
N ARG A 2 14.97 4.71 -1.93
CA ARG A 2 15.78 3.84 -1.04
C ARG A 2 15.03 3.63 0.27
N SER A 3 14.86 2.37 0.68
CA SER A 3 14.33 2.03 2.00
C SER A 3 15.36 2.32 3.11
N TRP A 4 15.00 2.06 4.34
CA TRP A 4 15.88 2.22 5.51
C TRP A 4 16.83 1.02 5.66
N GLN A 5 17.75 1.12 6.62
CA GLN A 5 18.71 0.05 6.88
C GLN A 5 18.02 -1.17 7.49
N ARG A 6 18.30 -2.36 6.93
CA ARG A 6 17.75 -3.60 7.45
C ARG A 6 18.39 -3.94 8.79
N ALA A 7 17.56 -4.16 9.82
CA ALA A 7 18.05 -4.72 11.07
C ALA A 7 18.52 -6.16 10.85
N GLU A 8 19.58 -6.56 11.56
CA GLU A 8 20.03 -7.94 11.57
C GLU A 8 18.97 -8.83 12.23
N VAL A 9 18.56 -9.87 11.51
CA VAL A 9 17.63 -10.89 11.99
C VAL A 9 18.42 -12.20 12.03
N PRO A 10 18.76 -12.72 13.23
CA PRO A 10 19.46 -13.99 13.32
C PRO A 10 18.56 -15.11 12.79
N SER A 11 19.17 -16.10 12.11
CA SER A 11 18.44 -17.30 11.72
C SER A 11 18.19 -18.18 12.93
N LEU A 12 17.03 -18.83 12.98
CA LEU A 12 16.71 -19.76 14.07
C LEU A 12 17.65 -20.97 14.07
N ASP A 13 18.08 -21.43 12.90
CA ASP A 13 19.07 -22.49 12.79
C ASP A 13 20.39 -22.11 13.48
N ALA A 14 20.83 -20.85 13.33
CA ALA A 14 22.02 -20.33 14.02
C ALA A 14 21.84 -20.27 15.55
N LEU A 15 20.60 -20.21 16.04
CA LEU A 15 20.26 -20.23 17.45
C LEU A 15 19.91 -21.63 17.98
N GLY A 16 20.00 -22.67 17.12
CA GLY A 16 19.68 -24.06 17.49
C GLY A 16 18.18 -24.35 17.60
N HIS A 17 17.33 -23.48 17.05
CA HIS A 17 15.88 -23.68 16.98
C HIS A 17 15.49 -24.15 15.57
N GLY A 18 14.51 -25.03 15.48
CA GLY A 18 13.93 -25.44 14.20
C GLY A 18 13.02 -24.35 13.61
N THR A 19 12.53 -24.60 12.39
CA THR A 19 11.57 -23.70 11.72
C THR A 19 10.22 -23.71 12.45
N GLY A 20 9.61 -22.54 12.53
CA GLY A 20 8.26 -22.37 13.09
C GLY A 20 7.16 -22.94 12.19
N GLU A 21 5.94 -22.99 12.71
CA GLU A 21 4.76 -23.35 11.92
C GLU A 21 4.34 -22.20 10.99
N ARG A 22 3.76 -22.55 9.84
CA ARG A 22 3.20 -21.54 8.92
C ARG A 22 1.99 -20.88 9.54
N PRO A 23 1.97 -19.55 9.63
CA PRO A 23 0.84 -18.84 10.22
C PRO A 23 -0.39 -18.90 9.32
N SER A 24 -1.56 -18.87 9.93
CA SER A 24 -2.82 -18.61 9.24
C SER A 24 -3.28 -17.19 9.56
N VAL A 25 -3.71 -16.47 8.54
CA VAL A 25 -4.25 -15.11 8.66
C VAL A 25 -5.75 -15.11 8.35
N HIS A 26 -6.49 -14.16 8.91
CA HIS A 26 -7.88 -13.97 8.55
C HIS A 26 -7.97 -13.33 7.16
N ASP A 27 -8.69 -14.00 6.24
CA ASP A 27 -8.97 -13.47 4.90
C ASP A 27 -10.42 -12.99 4.87
N VAL A 28 -10.63 -11.68 4.83
CA VAL A 28 -11.95 -11.03 4.80
C VAL A 28 -12.79 -11.55 3.61
N ARG A 29 -12.16 -11.80 2.46
CA ARG A 29 -12.87 -12.30 1.27
C ARG A 29 -13.45 -13.70 1.47
N ARG A 30 -12.81 -14.53 2.27
CA ARG A 30 -13.17 -15.95 2.47
C ARG A 30 -13.93 -16.19 3.75
N ASP A 31 -14.06 -15.18 4.61
CA ASP A 31 -14.67 -15.29 5.94
C ASP A 31 -14.06 -16.42 6.78
N GLY A 32 -12.76 -16.50 6.77
CA GLY A 32 -12.06 -17.56 7.44
C GLY A 32 -10.56 -17.39 7.49
N ARG A 33 -9.90 -18.35 8.09
CA ARG A 33 -8.44 -18.39 8.13
C ARG A 33 -7.89 -18.98 6.83
N ALA A 34 -6.92 -18.30 6.25
CA ALA A 34 -6.14 -18.79 5.13
C ALA A 34 -4.69 -19.00 5.57
N VAL A 35 -4.15 -20.16 5.27
CA VAL A 35 -2.70 -20.38 5.30
C VAL A 35 -2.16 -19.91 3.96
N ILE A 36 -1.06 -19.16 3.97
CA ILE A 36 -0.44 -18.73 2.73
C ILE A 36 0.06 -19.97 1.98
N PRO A 37 -0.44 -20.21 0.77
CA PRO A 37 -0.01 -21.36 -0.02
C PRO A 37 1.49 -21.22 -0.33
N GLY A 38 2.19 -22.34 -0.36
CA GLY A 38 3.52 -22.41 -0.96
C GLY A 38 3.44 -22.07 -2.46
N GLY A 39 4.50 -21.52 -3.02
CA GLY A 39 4.65 -21.37 -4.45
C GLY A 39 4.64 -22.74 -5.17
N PRO A 40 4.48 -22.75 -6.51
CA PRO A 40 4.37 -23.99 -7.30
C PRO A 40 5.59 -24.89 -7.26
N ASP A 41 6.76 -24.36 -6.92
CA ASP A 41 8.00 -25.10 -6.79
C ASP A 41 8.33 -25.27 -5.31
N ASP A 42 8.95 -26.32 -4.88
CA ASP A 42 9.28 -26.73 -3.50
C ASP A 42 9.83 -25.64 -2.55
N ARG A 43 9.92 -24.40 -3.01
CA ARG A 43 10.23 -23.20 -2.24
C ARG A 43 8.98 -22.34 -2.06
N PRO A 44 8.31 -22.41 -0.92
CA PRO A 44 7.15 -21.59 -0.65
C PRO A 44 7.56 -20.11 -0.53
N VAL A 45 6.97 -19.28 -1.38
CA VAL A 45 7.18 -17.83 -1.39
C VAL A 45 5.96 -17.13 -0.80
N ALA A 46 6.17 -16.34 0.23
CA ALA A 46 5.16 -15.41 0.75
C ALA A 46 5.39 -14.01 0.15
N SER A 47 4.35 -13.44 -0.44
CA SER A 47 4.41 -12.10 -0.99
C SER A 47 3.43 -11.19 -0.25
N MET A 48 3.90 -9.98 0.13
CA MET A 48 3.08 -8.99 0.80
C MET A 48 3.26 -7.62 0.16
N TYR A 49 2.14 -6.99 -0.15
CA TYR A 49 2.08 -5.58 -0.46
C TYR A 49 1.45 -4.84 0.71
N THR A 50 2.15 -3.85 1.24
CA THR A 50 1.67 -2.99 2.32
C THR A 50 1.47 -1.58 1.78
N CYS A 51 0.27 -1.01 1.97
CA CYS A 51 0.07 0.41 1.70
C CYS A 51 1.03 1.24 2.54
N GLY A 52 1.75 2.14 1.87
CA GLY A 52 2.65 3.06 2.53
C GLY A 52 1.93 4.32 3.04
N ILE A 53 2.70 5.37 3.25
CA ILE A 53 2.20 6.65 3.75
C ILE A 53 1.87 7.62 2.61
N THR A 54 0.95 8.56 2.87
CA THR A 54 0.88 9.85 2.19
C THR A 54 1.69 10.84 3.04
N PRO A 55 2.84 11.32 2.57
CA PRO A 55 3.81 12.02 3.40
C PRO A 55 3.47 13.52 3.55
N TYR A 56 2.27 13.84 4.05
CA TYR A 56 1.82 15.23 4.30
C TYR A 56 2.01 15.66 5.75
N ASP A 57 2.13 14.71 6.69
CA ASP A 57 2.35 14.99 8.11
C ASP A 57 3.19 13.89 8.75
N ALA A 58 3.66 14.12 9.98
CA ALA A 58 4.41 13.14 10.75
C ALA A 58 3.57 11.89 11.03
N THR A 59 4.23 10.75 11.01
CA THR A 59 3.62 9.49 11.41
C THR A 59 3.28 9.50 12.91
N HIS A 60 2.28 8.73 13.29
CA HIS A 60 1.84 8.58 14.66
C HIS A 60 1.81 7.11 15.09
N LEU A 61 1.48 6.84 16.34
CA LEU A 61 1.45 5.47 16.90
C LEU A 61 0.55 4.50 16.12
N GLY A 62 -0.51 4.98 15.47
CA GLY A 62 -1.35 4.15 14.61
C GLY A 62 -0.60 3.60 13.39
N HIS A 63 0.24 4.44 12.76
CA HIS A 63 1.14 3.99 11.70
C HIS A 63 2.16 2.97 12.23
N ALA A 64 2.77 3.26 13.36
CA ALA A 64 3.72 2.35 13.99
C ALA A 64 3.09 0.98 14.27
N PHE A 65 1.87 0.94 14.81
CA PHE A 65 1.12 -0.29 15.06
C PHE A 65 0.87 -1.08 13.77
N THR A 66 0.44 -0.41 12.71
CA THR A 66 0.18 -1.04 11.41
C THR A 66 1.44 -1.69 10.85
N TYR A 67 2.54 -0.95 10.80
CA TYR A 67 3.78 -1.47 10.23
C TYR A 67 4.44 -2.54 11.10
N LEU A 68 4.32 -2.45 12.42
CA LEU A 68 4.76 -3.53 13.34
C LEU A 68 3.97 -4.82 13.16
N ALA A 69 2.66 -4.72 12.90
CA ALA A 69 1.83 -5.90 12.63
C ALA A 69 2.29 -6.63 11.36
N PHE A 70 2.56 -5.90 10.27
CA PHE A 70 3.07 -6.48 9.03
C PHE A 70 4.52 -6.97 9.17
N ASP A 71 5.36 -6.27 9.92
CA ASP A 71 6.72 -6.73 10.24
C ASP A 71 6.70 -8.03 11.03
N THR A 72 5.81 -8.12 12.02
CA THR A 72 5.62 -9.35 12.80
C THR A 72 5.23 -10.52 11.90
N LEU A 73 4.28 -10.33 10.98
CA LEU A 73 3.89 -11.36 10.03
C LEU A 73 5.06 -11.75 9.10
N THR A 74 5.83 -10.77 8.62
CA THR A 74 7.03 -11.01 7.82
C THR A 74 8.03 -11.89 8.56
N ARG A 75 8.29 -11.58 9.84
CA ARG A 75 9.21 -12.37 10.67
C ARG A 75 8.71 -13.78 10.93
N VAL A 76 7.43 -13.95 11.17
CA VAL A 76 6.83 -15.29 11.36
C VAL A 76 6.92 -16.13 10.08
N TRP A 77 6.79 -15.52 8.90
CA TRP A 77 7.01 -16.22 7.63
C TRP A 77 8.46 -16.62 7.43
N LEU A 78 9.39 -15.73 7.75
CA LEU A 78 10.83 -16.06 7.71
C LEU A 78 11.16 -17.18 8.68
N ASP A 79 10.58 -17.17 9.89
CA ASP A 79 10.70 -18.20 10.90
C ASP A 79 10.15 -19.56 10.43
N ALA A 80 9.06 -19.54 9.69
CA ALA A 80 8.49 -20.73 9.06
C ALA A 80 9.27 -21.24 7.82
N GLY A 81 10.43 -20.65 7.52
CA GLY A 81 11.29 -21.04 6.41
C GLY A 81 10.80 -20.62 5.04
N LEU A 82 9.90 -19.63 4.95
CA LEU A 82 9.43 -19.11 3.68
C LEU A 82 10.43 -18.12 3.08
N GLU A 83 10.54 -18.10 1.75
CA GLU A 83 11.05 -16.91 1.06
C GLU A 83 10.01 -15.81 1.15
N VAL A 84 10.38 -14.63 1.65
CA VAL A 84 9.44 -13.51 1.81
C VAL A 84 9.80 -12.39 0.85
N ARG A 85 8.81 -11.91 0.09
CA ARG A 85 8.93 -10.76 -0.80
C ARG A 85 7.95 -9.69 -0.40
N THR A 86 8.45 -8.49 -0.13
CA THR A 86 7.66 -7.38 0.37
C THR A 86 7.77 -6.16 -0.52
N ALA A 87 6.65 -5.48 -0.73
CA ALA A 87 6.59 -4.22 -1.45
C ALA A 87 5.74 -3.20 -0.70
N MET A 88 6.12 -1.94 -0.83
CA MET A 88 5.41 -0.80 -0.24
C MET A 88 5.45 0.38 -1.23
N ASN A 89 4.37 1.17 -1.26
CA ASN A 89 4.39 2.45 -1.96
C ASN A 89 4.65 3.63 -0.99
N SER A 90 4.87 4.79 -1.57
CA SER A 90 4.67 6.10 -0.92
C SER A 90 3.79 6.93 -1.86
N THR A 91 2.68 7.43 -1.35
CA THR A 91 1.78 8.31 -2.11
C THR A 91 2.28 9.75 -1.95
N ASP A 92 3.41 10.03 -2.61
CA ASP A 92 4.13 11.30 -2.53
C ASP A 92 3.61 12.36 -3.50
N VAL A 93 2.43 12.15 -4.04
CA VAL A 93 1.57 13.13 -4.71
C VAL A 93 0.11 12.77 -4.42
N ASP A 94 -0.60 13.65 -3.71
CA ASP A 94 -1.99 13.43 -3.29
C ASP A 94 -2.58 14.75 -2.82
N ASP A 95 -3.90 14.91 -2.85
CA ASP A 95 -4.58 16.15 -2.46
C ASP A 95 -4.21 16.62 -1.06
N PRO A 96 -4.23 15.78 0.01
CA PRO A 96 -3.83 16.21 1.35
C PRO A 96 -2.40 16.75 1.44
N LEU A 97 -1.47 16.24 0.63
CA LEU A 97 -0.10 16.73 0.57
C LEU A 97 -0.03 18.12 -0.07
N LEU A 98 -0.76 18.29 -1.19
CA LEU A 98 -0.80 19.56 -1.93
C LEU A 98 -1.45 20.66 -1.09
N GLU A 99 -2.58 20.36 -0.45
CA GLU A 99 -3.29 21.27 0.45
C GLU A 99 -2.42 21.67 1.66
N ARG A 100 -1.74 20.71 2.26
CA ARG A 100 -0.83 20.97 3.38
C ARG A 100 0.34 21.86 2.96
N ALA A 101 0.96 21.59 1.82
CA ALA A 101 2.05 22.39 1.29
C ALA A 101 1.62 23.83 0.98
N ALA A 102 0.44 24.00 0.34
CA ALA A 102 -0.14 25.31 0.06
C ALA A 102 -0.44 26.09 1.35
N ARG A 103 -1.03 25.44 2.36
CA ARG A 103 -1.35 26.06 3.66
C ARG A 103 -0.07 26.53 4.38
N ASP A 104 0.98 25.74 4.34
CA ASP A 104 2.22 26.00 5.06
C ASP A 104 3.21 26.86 4.23
N GLY A 105 2.87 27.19 2.96
CA GLY A 105 3.69 27.99 2.06
C GLY A 105 5.02 27.34 1.67
N VAL A 106 5.05 26.00 1.54
CA VAL A 106 6.24 25.23 1.20
C VAL A 106 6.06 24.48 -0.11
N ASP A 107 7.16 24.08 -0.76
CA ASP A 107 7.11 23.18 -1.90
C ASP A 107 6.65 21.78 -1.44
N TRP A 108 5.68 21.20 -2.15
CA TRP A 108 5.11 19.92 -1.77
C TRP A 108 6.10 18.75 -1.91
N ARG A 109 7.08 18.85 -2.82
CA ARG A 109 8.12 17.83 -2.99
C ARG A 109 9.08 17.85 -1.81
N GLU A 110 9.46 19.05 -1.37
CA GLU A 110 10.30 19.23 -0.17
C GLU A 110 9.57 18.73 1.09
N LEU A 111 8.27 18.99 1.19
CA LEU A 111 7.44 18.46 2.28
C LEU A 111 7.41 16.93 2.24
N ALA A 112 7.11 16.34 1.09
CA ALA A 112 7.08 14.89 0.92
C ALA A 112 8.41 14.24 1.29
N ASP A 113 9.54 14.76 0.77
CA ASP A 113 10.87 14.25 1.06
C ASP A 113 11.19 14.29 2.55
N ARG A 114 10.88 15.39 3.23
CA ARG A 114 11.11 15.55 4.66
C ARG A 114 10.30 14.54 5.48
N GLN A 115 9.02 14.35 5.15
CA GLN A 115 8.15 13.41 5.86
C GLN A 115 8.54 11.94 5.58
N GLN A 116 8.97 11.63 4.36
CA GLN A 116 9.51 10.31 4.03
C GLN A 116 10.82 10.00 4.77
N GLN A 117 11.68 11.01 4.98
CA GLN A 117 12.90 10.85 5.77
C GLN A 117 12.58 10.59 7.24
N LEU A 118 11.61 11.32 7.80
CA LEU A 118 11.14 11.09 9.17
C LEU A 118 10.59 9.66 9.31
N PHE A 119 9.71 9.25 8.41
CA PHE A 119 9.17 7.89 8.38
C PHE A 119 10.27 6.82 8.35
N ARG A 120 11.31 6.98 7.52
CA ARG A 120 12.46 6.06 7.52
C ARG A 120 13.10 5.95 8.88
N GLY A 121 13.37 7.10 9.52
CA GLY A 121 13.97 7.13 10.84
C GLY A 121 13.12 6.43 11.89
N ASP A 122 11.80 6.63 11.84
CA ASP A 122 10.85 5.96 12.73
C ASP A 122 10.84 4.43 12.53
N MET A 123 10.79 3.97 11.28
CA MET A 123 10.83 2.54 10.96
C MET A 123 12.15 1.89 11.37
N GLU A 124 13.25 2.57 11.16
CA GLU A 124 14.59 2.13 11.60
C GLU A 124 14.67 2.04 13.13
N ALA A 125 14.20 3.05 13.84
CA ALA A 125 14.18 3.07 15.31
C ALA A 125 13.31 1.96 15.90
N LEU A 126 12.19 1.63 15.24
CA LEU A 126 11.32 0.51 15.60
C LEU A 126 11.87 -0.86 15.15
N ARG A 127 13.03 -0.88 14.45
CA ARG A 127 13.65 -2.09 13.90
C ARG A 127 12.73 -2.88 12.94
N ILE A 128 11.81 -2.20 12.29
CA ILE A 128 10.94 -2.77 11.26
C ILE A 128 11.81 -3.15 10.04
N LEU A 129 11.58 -4.32 9.47
CA LEU A 129 12.30 -4.75 8.28
C LEU A 129 11.91 -3.88 7.08
N PRO A 130 12.87 -3.37 6.32
CA PRO A 130 12.57 -2.61 5.12
C PRO A 130 11.91 -3.51 4.08
N PRO A 131 10.98 -2.97 3.27
CA PRO A 131 10.46 -3.71 2.12
C PRO A 131 11.56 -3.93 1.08
N ASP A 132 11.48 -5.04 0.33
CA ASP A 132 12.39 -5.31 -0.78
C ASP A 132 12.24 -4.29 -1.90
N SER A 133 11.02 -3.76 -2.04
CA SER A 133 10.70 -2.68 -2.98
C SER A 133 9.88 -1.60 -2.31
N TRP A 134 10.41 -0.38 -2.23
CA TRP A 134 9.69 0.81 -1.79
C TRP A 134 9.64 1.81 -2.95
N VAL A 135 8.44 2.11 -3.47
CA VAL A 135 8.24 2.87 -4.70
C VAL A 135 7.37 4.09 -4.42
N ALA A 136 7.88 5.27 -4.79
CA ALA A 136 7.10 6.50 -4.79
C ALA A 136 6.16 6.54 -6.02
N VAL A 137 4.97 7.12 -5.86
CA VAL A 137 4.03 7.33 -6.97
C VAL A 137 4.67 8.21 -8.04
N THR A 138 5.41 9.26 -7.64
CA THR A 138 6.10 10.16 -8.58
C THR A 138 7.13 9.45 -9.45
N GLU A 139 7.72 8.34 -9.00
CA GLU A 139 8.62 7.51 -9.82
C GLU A 139 7.87 6.68 -10.88
N ARG A 140 6.53 6.65 -10.84
CA ARG A 140 5.67 5.82 -11.68
C ARG A 140 4.58 6.59 -12.42
N ILE A 141 4.63 7.91 -12.42
CA ILE A 141 3.63 8.75 -13.09
C ILE A 141 3.44 8.35 -14.55
N GLN A 142 4.55 8.18 -15.31
CA GLN A 142 4.47 7.83 -16.73
C GLN A 142 3.76 6.47 -16.96
N PRO A 143 4.17 5.34 -16.34
CA PRO A 143 3.43 4.08 -16.48
C PRO A 143 1.98 4.16 -16.01
N ILE A 144 1.68 4.96 -14.98
CA ILE A 144 0.31 5.17 -14.49
C ILE A 144 -0.52 5.91 -15.56
N ALA A 145 0.00 7.01 -16.12
CA ALA A 145 -0.67 7.76 -17.18
C ALA A 145 -0.97 6.87 -18.39
N GLU A 146 -0.01 6.06 -18.81
CA GLU A 146 -0.19 5.09 -19.90
C GLU A 146 -1.27 4.03 -19.57
N ALA A 147 -1.36 3.60 -18.31
CA ALA A 147 -2.40 2.67 -17.89
C ALA A 147 -3.79 3.33 -17.92
N VAL A 148 -3.90 4.58 -17.46
CA VAL A 148 -5.13 5.37 -17.51
C VAL A 148 -5.55 5.60 -18.98
N GLN A 149 -4.63 5.95 -19.86
CA GLN A 149 -4.93 6.11 -21.29
C GLN A 149 -5.48 4.80 -21.89
N ARG A 150 -4.87 3.66 -21.58
CA ARG A 150 -5.41 2.37 -22.04
C ARG A 150 -6.83 2.09 -21.52
N MET A 151 -7.14 2.49 -20.30
CA MET A 151 -8.52 2.36 -19.76
C MET A 151 -9.50 3.25 -20.51
N LEU A 152 -9.10 4.45 -20.90
CA LEU A 152 -9.91 5.33 -21.77
C LEU A 152 -10.13 4.70 -23.13
N ASP A 153 -9.07 4.18 -23.78
CA ASP A 153 -9.13 3.57 -25.11
C ASP A 153 -10.02 2.31 -25.14
N THR A 154 -10.05 1.54 -24.04
CA THR A 154 -10.92 0.35 -23.91
C THR A 154 -12.33 0.70 -23.42
N GLY A 155 -12.55 1.94 -23.02
CA GLY A 155 -13.81 2.40 -22.44
C GLY A 155 -14.05 1.89 -21.01
N ASP A 156 -13.01 1.43 -20.31
CA ASP A 156 -13.09 1.08 -18.89
C ASP A 156 -13.02 2.32 -17.99
N ALA A 157 -12.61 3.45 -18.55
CA ALA A 157 -12.66 4.76 -17.93
C ALA A 157 -13.37 5.77 -18.83
N TYR A 158 -13.83 6.86 -18.23
CA TYR A 158 -14.51 7.98 -18.89
C TYR A 158 -14.07 9.30 -18.30
N THR A 159 -14.36 10.41 -19.00
CA THR A 159 -13.99 11.74 -18.56
C THR A 159 -15.21 12.55 -18.14
N LEU A 160 -15.04 13.39 -17.12
CA LEU A 160 -15.96 14.46 -16.73
C LEU A 160 -15.20 15.78 -16.71
N PRO A 161 -15.89 16.93 -16.83
CA PRO A 161 -15.27 18.23 -16.56
C PRO A 161 -14.66 18.23 -15.16
N ALA A 162 -13.45 18.78 -15.03
CA ALA A 162 -12.77 18.83 -13.74
C ALA A 162 -13.62 19.55 -12.69
N SER A 163 -13.73 18.93 -11.51
CA SER A 163 -14.46 19.47 -10.38
C SER A 163 -13.56 20.21 -9.37
N GLY A 164 -12.22 20.09 -9.54
CA GLY A 164 -11.23 20.65 -8.62
C GLY A 164 -10.72 22.04 -9.02
N ALA A 165 -10.23 22.75 -8.01
CA ALA A 165 -9.71 24.10 -8.15
C ALA A 165 -8.33 24.20 -8.84
N LEU A 166 -7.68 23.07 -9.11
CA LEU A 166 -6.30 23.03 -9.63
C LEU A 166 -6.21 23.22 -11.15
N ASP A 167 -7.27 22.88 -11.89
CA ASP A 167 -7.29 23.02 -13.35
C ASP A 167 -8.73 23.22 -13.85
N ALA A 168 -9.16 24.47 -13.95
CA ALA A 168 -10.53 24.80 -14.35
C ALA A 168 -10.90 24.36 -15.77
N ASP A 169 -9.91 24.14 -16.64
CA ASP A 169 -10.07 23.68 -18.02
C ASP A 169 -9.72 22.18 -18.21
N GLY A 170 -9.40 21.49 -17.12
CA GLY A 170 -9.03 20.08 -17.10
C GLY A 170 -10.22 19.13 -17.18
N VAL A 171 -9.90 17.84 -17.20
CA VAL A 171 -10.87 16.75 -17.11
C VAL A 171 -10.49 15.78 -16.01
N ASP A 172 -11.47 15.34 -15.24
CA ASP A 172 -11.31 14.21 -14.33
C ASP A 172 -11.50 12.91 -15.10
N VAL A 173 -10.65 11.93 -14.85
CA VAL A 173 -10.75 10.61 -15.43
C VAL A 173 -11.26 9.64 -14.36
N LEU A 174 -12.42 9.05 -14.60
CA LEU A 174 -13.06 8.14 -13.67
C LEU A 174 -13.07 6.71 -14.25
N PHE A 175 -12.85 5.74 -13.38
CA PHE A 175 -12.97 4.34 -13.71
C PHE A 175 -14.45 3.90 -13.67
N ASP A 176 -14.92 3.19 -14.71
CA ASP A 176 -16.25 2.61 -14.73
C ASP A 176 -16.30 1.30 -13.92
N SER A 177 -16.62 1.40 -12.65
CA SER A 177 -16.70 0.26 -11.74
C SER A 177 -17.77 -0.77 -12.13
N THR A 178 -18.76 -0.39 -12.95
CA THR A 178 -19.85 -1.27 -13.39
C THR A 178 -19.37 -2.33 -14.39
N LYS A 179 -18.25 -2.08 -15.07
CA LYS A 179 -17.68 -3.00 -16.07
C LYS A 179 -16.85 -4.14 -15.47
N ARG A 180 -16.53 -4.08 -14.19
CA ARG A 180 -15.77 -5.14 -13.50
C ARG A 180 -16.62 -6.36 -13.23
N ARG A 181 -16.56 -7.33 -14.14
CA ARG A 181 -17.31 -8.60 -14.01
C ARG A 181 -16.62 -9.63 -13.11
N GLN A 182 -15.28 -9.66 -13.05
CA GLN A 182 -14.53 -10.66 -12.25
C GLN A 182 -14.45 -10.30 -10.76
N PHE A 183 -14.39 -9.02 -10.45
CA PHE A 183 -14.32 -8.52 -9.08
C PHE A 183 -15.27 -7.33 -8.93
N PRO A 184 -16.56 -7.59 -8.73
CA PRO A 184 -17.54 -6.53 -8.49
C PRO A 184 -17.09 -5.65 -7.32
N MET A 185 -17.50 -4.37 -7.32
CA MET A 185 -17.28 -3.47 -6.21
C MET A 185 -17.78 -4.11 -4.90
N GLY A 186 -17.02 -3.96 -3.83
CA GLY A 186 -17.35 -4.56 -2.53
C GLY A 186 -16.91 -6.02 -2.35
N THR A 187 -16.41 -6.71 -3.40
CA THR A 187 -15.97 -8.12 -3.27
C THR A 187 -14.88 -8.30 -2.22
N GLY A 188 -13.94 -7.35 -2.11
CA GLY A 188 -12.84 -7.41 -1.14
C GLY A 188 -13.28 -7.17 0.30
N SER A 189 -14.19 -6.21 0.52
CA SER A 189 -14.74 -5.87 1.83
C SER A 189 -15.96 -6.72 2.22
N ARG A 190 -16.54 -7.48 1.28
CA ARG A 190 -17.84 -8.17 1.43
C ARG A 190 -19.01 -7.21 1.70
N THR A 191 -18.86 -5.97 1.26
CA THR A 191 -19.87 -4.92 1.38
C THR A 191 -20.77 -4.93 0.14
N GLY A 192 -22.07 -4.93 0.34
CA GLY A 192 -23.03 -4.85 -0.77
C GLY A 192 -23.03 -3.49 -1.45
N THR A 193 -23.48 -3.43 -2.71
CA THR A 193 -23.51 -2.18 -3.47
C THR A 193 -24.35 -1.09 -2.78
N ASP A 194 -25.49 -1.47 -2.19
CA ASP A 194 -26.37 -0.50 -1.51
C ASP A 194 -25.71 0.07 -0.27
N GLU A 195 -25.07 -0.77 0.53
CA GLU A 195 -24.28 -0.35 1.72
C GLU A 195 -23.12 0.57 1.31
N MET A 196 -22.42 0.24 0.22
CA MET A 196 -21.35 1.09 -0.30
C MET A 196 -21.88 2.47 -0.75
N LEU A 197 -23.06 2.52 -1.37
CA LEU A 197 -23.68 3.77 -1.76
C LEU A 197 -24.12 4.61 -0.55
N GLU A 198 -24.58 3.97 0.52
CA GLU A 198 -24.89 4.66 1.78
C GLU A 198 -23.63 5.25 2.41
N LEU A 199 -22.55 4.45 2.52
CA LEU A 199 -21.26 4.93 3.02
C LEU A 199 -20.71 6.10 2.19
N THR A 200 -20.83 6.04 0.86
CA THR A 200 -20.43 7.16 0.00
C THR A 200 -21.26 8.43 0.24
N ARG A 201 -22.56 8.31 0.56
CA ARG A 201 -23.40 9.46 0.90
C ARG A 201 -23.09 10.06 2.26
N GLU A 202 -22.62 9.23 3.20
CA GLU A 202 -22.30 9.65 4.57
C GLU A 202 -20.89 10.27 4.67
N PHE A 203 -19.91 9.72 3.95
CA PHE A 203 -18.50 10.06 4.10
C PHE A 203 -17.82 10.59 2.81
N GLY A 204 -18.50 10.60 1.68
CA GLY A 204 -17.96 10.93 0.35
C GLY A 204 -18.26 12.31 -0.18
#